data_e42c8686e11c985a17cc1e1ff636082e
#
_entry.id   e42c8686e11c985a17cc1e1ff636082e
#
_cell.length_a   1.000
_cell.length_b   1.000
_cell.length_c   1.000
_cell.angle_alpha   90.00
_cell.angle_beta   90.00
_cell.angle_gamma   90.00
#
_symmetry.space_group_name_H-M   'P 1'
#
loop_
_entity.id
_entity.type
_entity.pdbx_description
1 polymer ?
#
loop_
_entity_poly.entity_id
_entity_poly.type
_entity_poly.pdbx_seq_one_letter_code
_entity_poly.pdbx_strand_id
1 'polypeptide(L)'
;DYNVYYNGWDRSEQASAWGISLHHPQGDYMKISTYTRPLTSATFYGEGSLEGAPNAHWNAVFAQTDNGHGVTEVGSSGAPLFNSSHRIVGSLTGGTSACTKPEGDNLYGKLSYHWNKQAGTDTHFDRFLDPTNSGVEVLDGRYHRSASAPSGLKAVMDNGRVRLTWTAPTSGAPRTYYIYRNQMKIGESTTTSYIDAAPGQGTLAYAVTAVYASGNESNGSTTLLEQVALKAPTNVKVTRTTNGRAAVLWEAPVYEQ
;
A
#
# COMPACT_ATOMS: atom_id res chain seq x y z
N ASP A 1 -17.25 -14.10 -7.39
CA ASP A 1 -17.40 -13.18 -6.25
C ASP A 1 -16.13 -12.34 -6.15
N TYR A 2 -16.26 -11.02 -6.32
CA TYR A 2 -15.14 -10.10 -6.13
C TYR A 2 -14.87 -9.96 -4.63
N ASN A 3 -13.59 -10.06 -4.24
CA ASN A 3 -13.16 -9.71 -2.88
C ASN A 3 -13.02 -8.19 -2.80
N VAL A 4 -14.12 -7.50 -2.50
CA VAL A 4 -14.18 -6.04 -2.44
C VAL A 4 -13.35 -5.56 -1.25
N TYR A 5 -12.47 -4.60 -1.49
CA TYR A 5 -11.75 -3.87 -0.46
C TYR A 5 -12.46 -2.55 -0.17
N TYR A 6 -12.83 -2.32 1.07
CA TYR A 6 -13.32 -1.04 1.55
C TYR A 6 -12.14 -0.20 2.03
N ASN A 7 -11.96 0.95 1.44
CA ASN A 7 -10.92 1.87 1.88
C ASN A 7 -11.18 2.34 3.32
N GLY A 8 -10.10 2.50 4.05
CA GLY A 8 -10.13 3.19 5.33
C GLY A 8 -10.31 4.69 5.15
N TRP A 9 -10.61 5.37 6.24
CA TRP A 9 -10.77 6.81 6.27
C TRP A 9 -10.19 7.43 7.54
N ASP A 10 -9.92 8.73 7.47
CA ASP A 10 -9.36 9.52 8.57
C ASP A 10 -10.02 10.90 8.57
N ARG A 11 -10.73 11.23 9.66
CA ARG A 11 -11.39 12.51 9.87
C ARG A 11 -10.76 13.36 10.98
N SER A 12 -9.56 13.01 11.43
CA SER A 12 -8.88 13.65 12.55
C SER A 12 -8.41 15.09 12.30
N GLU A 13 -8.57 15.64 11.11
CA GLU A 13 -8.06 16.95 10.66
C GLU A 13 -6.53 17.08 10.74
N GLN A 14 -5.80 16.00 10.86
CA GLN A 14 -4.35 16.02 10.77
C GLN A 14 -3.91 16.13 9.31
N ALA A 15 -3.17 17.20 9.01
CA ALA A 15 -2.63 17.41 7.67
C ALA A 15 -1.59 16.33 7.35
N SER A 16 -1.85 15.52 6.31
CA SER A 16 -0.88 14.52 5.86
C SER A 16 0.27 15.17 5.12
N ALA A 17 1.49 14.71 5.39
CA ALA A 17 2.70 15.24 4.77
C ALA A 17 2.85 14.83 3.30
N TRP A 18 2.29 13.69 2.90
CA TRP A 18 2.27 13.17 1.54
C TRP A 18 1.08 12.23 1.33
N GLY A 19 0.76 11.98 0.10
CA GLY A 19 -0.28 11.02 -0.27
C GLY A 19 -0.61 11.09 -1.75
N ILE A 20 -1.74 10.51 -2.11
CA ILE A 20 -2.15 10.37 -3.52
C ILE A 20 -3.63 10.69 -3.72
N SER A 21 -3.98 10.94 -4.97
CA SER A 21 -5.36 10.87 -5.46
C SER A 21 -5.44 9.95 -6.67
N LEU A 22 -6.50 9.18 -6.75
CA LEU A 22 -6.83 8.34 -7.91
C LEU A 22 -8.06 8.94 -8.57
N HIS A 23 -7.97 9.31 -9.85
CA HIS A 23 -9.02 10.06 -10.51
C HIS A 23 -9.04 9.81 -12.03
N HIS A 24 -10.09 10.30 -12.69
CA HIS A 24 -10.31 10.18 -14.13
C HIS A 24 -10.38 11.56 -14.78
N PRO A 25 -9.25 12.25 -15.00
CA PRO A 25 -9.24 13.55 -15.68
C PRO A 25 -9.84 13.39 -17.08
N GLN A 26 -10.74 14.29 -17.45
CA GLN A 26 -11.53 14.27 -18.69
C GLN A 26 -12.36 12.98 -18.90
N GLY A 27 -12.61 12.21 -17.85
CA GLY A 27 -13.29 10.93 -17.95
C GLY A 27 -12.46 9.84 -18.68
N ASP A 28 -11.19 10.07 -18.87
CA ASP A 28 -10.25 9.14 -19.50
C ASP A 28 -9.73 8.11 -18.50
N TYR A 29 -8.69 7.36 -18.87
CA TYR A 29 -8.08 6.33 -18.00
C TYR A 29 -7.74 6.88 -16.62
N MET A 30 -7.86 6.00 -15.63
CA MET A 30 -7.50 6.32 -14.25
C MET A 30 -6.04 6.78 -14.16
N LYS A 31 -5.84 7.90 -13.48
CA LYS A 31 -4.54 8.50 -13.21
C LYS A 31 -4.27 8.52 -11.71
N ILE A 32 -2.99 8.53 -11.37
CA ILE A 32 -2.51 8.77 -10.02
C ILE A 32 -1.83 10.12 -9.96
N SER A 33 -2.20 10.95 -8.99
CA SER A 33 -1.53 12.21 -8.68
C SER A 33 -0.98 12.16 -7.27
N THR A 34 0.26 12.57 -7.08
CA THR A 34 0.97 12.49 -5.80
C THR A 34 1.26 13.89 -5.26
N TYR A 35 0.96 14.14 -3.99
CA TYR A 35 1.46 15.31 -3.27
C TYR A 35 2.55 14.90 -2.29
N THR A 36 3.59 15.74 -2.16
CA THR A 36 4.77 15.50 -1.32
C THR A 36 5.03 16.64 -0.33
N ARG A 37 4.07 17.57 -0.25
CA ARG A 37 4.03 18.66 0.75
C ARG A 37 2.82 18.48 1.63
N PRO A 38 2.87 18.90 2.90
CA PRO A 38 1.71 18.80 3.79
C PRO A 38 0.47 19.47 3.20
N LEU A 39 -0.67 18.82 3.37
CA LEU A 39 -1.97 19.41 3.04
C LEU A 39 -2.17 20.71 3.83
N THR A 40 -2.81 21.68 3.21
CA THR A 40 -3.21 22.93 3.87
C THR A 40 -4.72 23.09 3.87
N SER A 41 -5.25 23.76 4.91
CA SER A 41 -6.68 24.08 4.95
C SER A 41 -6.99 25.22 3.98
N ALA A 42 -8.09 25.09 3.25
CA ALA A 42 -8.52 26.08 2.26
C ALA A 42 -10.05 26.24 2.25
N THR A 43 -10.51 27.38 1.71
CA THR A 43 -11.90 27.64 1.38
C THR A 43 -12.07 27.51 -0.14
N PHE A 44 -13.09 26.80 -0.58
CA PHE A 44 -13.42 26.71 -2.00
C PHE A 44 -14.16 27.97 -2.45
N TYR A 45 -13.71 28.55 -3.55
CA TYR A 45 -14.40 29.64 -4.24
C TYR A 45 -14.72 29.18 -5.66
N GLY A 46 -15.99 28.92 -5.92
CA GLY A 46 -16.49 28.55 -7.25
C GLY A 46 -16.79 29.77 -8.12
N GLU A 47 -17.31 29.51 -9.30
CA GLU A 47 -17.78 30.59 -10.19
C GLU A 47 -18.98 31.34 -9.62
N GLY A 48 -19.05 32.65 -9.87
CA GLY A 48 -20.10 33.52 -9.34
C GLY A 48 -19.97 33.77 -7.85
N SER A 49 -21.09 33.63 -7.12
CA SER A 49 -21.14 33.85 -5.66
C SER A 49 -21.00 32.55 -4.85
N LEU A 50 -20.55 31.48 -5.47
CA LEU A 50 -20.46 30.17 -4.80
C LEU A 50 -19.24 30.14 -3.90
N GLU A 51 -19.46 30.34 -2.60
CA GLU A 51 -18.43 30.27 -1.57
C GLU A 51 -18.68 29.04 -0.69
N GLY A 52 -17.66 28.20 -0.55
CA GLY A 52 -17.67 27.07 0.37
C GLY A 52 -17.50 27.52 1.83
N ALA A 53 -17.80 26.65 2.75
CA ALA A 53 -17.55 26.92 4.16
C ALA A 53 -16.05 27.18 4.44
N PRO A 54 -15.72 28.11 5.35
CA PRO A 54 -14.35 28.45 5.64
C PRO A 54 -13.51 27.24 6.10
N ASN A 55 -12.35 27.05 5.48
CA ASN A 55 -11.40 25.96 5.79
C ASN A 55 -11.98 24.54 5.72
N ALA A 56 -13.06 24.35 4.97
CA ALA A 56 -13.72 23.05 4.80
C ALA A 56 -13.02 22.14 3.78
N HIS A 57 -11.94 22.59 3.17
CA HIS A 57 -11.20 21.82 2.17
C HIS A 57 -9.74 21.60 2.57
N TRP A 58 -9.19 20.49 2.10
CA TRP A 58 -7.76 20.29 1.96
C TRP A 58 -7.31 20.83 0.60
N ASN A 59 -6.24 21.61 0.58
CA ASN A 59 -5.54 21.93 -0.66
C ASN A 59 -4.37 20.96 -0.81
N ALA A 60 -4.36 20.24 -1.93
CA ALA A 60 -3.28 19.35 -2.35
C ALA A 60 -2.61 19.93 -3.60
N VAL A 61 -1.36 20.34 -3.50
CA VAL A 61 -0.53 20.71 -4.65
C VAL A 61 0.25 19.48 -5.07
N PHE A 62 0.01 18.99 -6.28
CA PHE A 62 0.67 17.80 -6.77
C PHE A 62 2.13 18.05 -7.15
N ALA A 63 2.93 17.01 -7.08
CA ALA A 63 4.35 17.06 -7.36
C ALA A 63 4.69 16.35 -8.67
N GLN A 64 5.80 16.75 -9.27
CA GLN A 64 6.44 15.98 -10.32
C GLN A 64 6.96 14.66 -9.76
N THR A 65 6.65 13.56 -10.42
CA THR A 65 7.14 12.21 -10.12
C THR A 65 7.73 11.57 -11.39
N ASP A 66 8.29 10.39 -11.29
CA ASP A 66 8.74 9.61 -12.45
C ASP A 66 7.61 9.32 -13.44
N ASN A 67 6.35 9.33 -12.97
CA ASN A 67 5.16 9.13 -13.79
C ASN A 67 4.56 10.44 -14.35
N GLY A 68 5.25 11.56 -14.21
CA GLY A 68 4.80 12.87 -14.64
C GLY A 68 4.23 13.72 -13.48
N HIS A 69 3.68 14.89 -13.84
CA HIS A 69 3.05 15.79 -12.88
C HIS A 69 1.53 15.62 -12.93
N GLY A 70 0.92 15.38 -11.76
CA GLY A 70 -0.52 15.22 -11.65
C GLY A 70 -1.26 16.57 -11.75
N VAL A 71 -2.42 16.57 -12.40
CA VAL A 71 -3.37 17.69 -12.43
C VAL A 71 -4.79 17.13 -12.34
N THR A 72 -5.75 17.91 -11.82
CA THR A 72 -7.17 17.56 -11.86
C THR A 72 -7.86 18.31 -12.98
N GLU A 73 -8.82 17.67 -13.62
CA GLU A 73 -9.61 18.23 -14.71
C GLU A 73 -11.09 17.84 -14.54
N VAL A 74 -11.95 18.33 -15.40
CA VAL A 74 -13.37 17.89 -15.47
C VAL A 74 -13.39 16.35 -15.57
N GLY A 75 -14.23 15.70 -14.78
CA GLY A 75 -14.26 14.24 -14.64
C GLY A 75 -13.50 13.72 -13.42
N SER A 76 -12.59 14.51 -12.84
CA SER A 76 -11.91 14.16 -11.58
C SER A 76 -12.76 14.46 -10.34
N SER A 77 -13.86 15.17 -10.45
CA SER A 77 -14.75 15.55 -9.34
C SER A 77 -15.19 14.34 -8.51
N GLY A 78 -15.17 14.47 -7.18
CA GLY A 78 -15.49 13.38 -6.27
C GLY A 78 -14.35 12.38 -6.03
N ALA A 79 -13.21 12.51 -6.71
CA ALA A 79 -12.07 11.63 -6.51
C ALA A 79 -11.56 11.66 -5.07
N PRO A 80 -11.18 10.51 -4.49
CA PRO A 80 -10.67 10.44 -3.13
C PRO A 80 -9.25 11.01 -3.02
N LEU A 81 -9.00 11.70 -1.91
CA LEU A 81 -7.67 12.07 -1.46
C LEU A 81 -7.24 11.12 -0.35
N PHE A 82 -6.12 10.46 -0.53
CA PHE A 82 -5.54 9.54 0.45
C PHE A 82 -4.38 10.21 1.19
N ASN A 83 -4.30 9.96 2.50
CA ASN A 83 -3.14 10.33 3.30
C ASN A 83 -2.00 9.30 3.20
N SER A 84 -0.88 9.55 3.89
CA SER A 84 0.30 8.68 3.93
C SER A 84 0.05 7.27 4.50
N SER A 85 -1.08 7.07 5.17
CA SER A 85 -1.55 5.77 5.67
C SER A 85 -2.59 5.11 4.77
N HIS A 86 -2.76 5.61 3.54
CA HIS A 86 -3.72 5.15 2.53
C HIS A 86 -5.19 5.22 2.98
N ARG A 87 -5.53 6.17 3.85
CA ARG A 87 -6.88 6.43 4.30
C ARG A 87 -7.47 7.65 3.59
N ILE A 88 -8.74 7.61 3.27
CA ILE A 88 -9.44 8.72 2.62
C ILE A 88 -9.59 9.86 3.63
N VAL A 89 -9.15 11.06 3.25
CA VAL A 89 -9.25 12.28 4.06
C VAL A 89 -10.15 13.35 3.43
N GLY A 90 -10.56 13.17 2.19
CA GLY A 90 -11.43 14.11 1.48
C GLY A 90 -11.79 13.65 0.08
N SER A 91 -12.65 14.42 -0.58
CA SER A 91 -13.08 14.20 -1.97
C SER A 91 -12.98 15.49 -2.79
N LEU A 92 -12.56 15.36 -4.05
CA LEU A 92 -12.30 16.51 -4.93
C LEU A 92 -13.56 17.32 -5.22
N THR A 93 -13.51 18.60 -4.90
CA THR A 93 -14.49 19.61 -5.30
C THR A 93 -14.10 20.29 -6.62
N GLY A 94 -12.83 20.71 -6.74
CA GLY A 94 -12.31 21.40 -7.90
C GLY A 94 -10.92 21.96 -7.63
N GLY A 95 -10.42 22.78 -8.54
CA GLY A 95 -9.08 23.36 -8.41
C GLY A 95 -8.71 24.26 -9.57
N THR A 96 -7.48 24.74 -9.55
CA THR A 96 -6.89 25.60 -10.60
C THR A 96 -5.71 24.91 -11.30
N SER A 97 -5.39 23.66 -10.92
CA SER A 97 -4.33 22.91 -11.60
C SER A 97 -4.75 22.59 -13.05
N ALA A 98 -3.79 22.63 -13.94
CA ALA A 98 -3.96 22.30 -15.36
C ALA A 98 -2.60 21.90 -15.94
N CYS A 99 -2.57 21.28 -17.11
CA CYS A 99 -1.32 20.96 -17.78
C CYS A 99 -0.42 22.19 -18.02
N THR A 100 -1.02 23.36 -18.18
CA THR A 100 -0.29 24.66 -18.31
C THR A 100 0.05 25.30 -16.96
N LYS A 101 -0.53 24.84 -15.87
CA LYS A 101 -0.35 25.31 -14.49
C LYS A 101 -0.38 24.12 -13.52
N PRO A 102 0.58 23.19 -13.60
CA PRO A 102 0.51 21.95 -12.84
C PRO A 102 0.60 22.17 -11.32
N GLU A 103 1.22 23.25 -10.85
CA GLU A 103 1.29 23.62 -9.43
C GLU A 103 0.05 24.37 -8.91
N GLY A 104 -1.06 24.34 -9.65
CA GLY A 104 -2.31 24.90 -9.20
C GLY A 104 -2.91 24.13 -8.02
N ASP A 105 -3.85 24.79 -7.34
CA ASP A 105 -4.55 24.21 -6.21
C ASP A 105 -5.48 23.06 -6.64
N ASN A 106 -5.63 22.06 -5.78
CA ASN A 106 -6.64 21.01 -5.91
C ASN A 106 -7.36 20.88 -4.56
N LEU A 107 -8.61 21.27 -4.52
CA LEU A 107 -9.38 21.45 -3.30
C LEU A 107 -10.29 20.25 -3.07
N TYR A 108 -10.02 19.53 -2.00
CA TYR A 108 -10.73 18.33 -1.57
C TYR A 108 -11.55 18.64 -0.33
N GLY A 109 -12.87 18.52 -0.41
CA GLY A 109 -13.74 18.65 0.76
C GLY A 109 -13.31 17.71 1.87
N LYS A 110 -13.03 18.26 3.05
CA LYS A 110 -12.55 17.48 4.20
C LYS A 110 -13.58 16.47 4.67
N LEU A 111 -13.17 15.23 4.88
CA LEU A 111 -14.03 14.23 5.48
C LEU A 111 -14.54 14.67 6.87
N SER A 112 -13.69 15.33 7.65
CA SER A 112 -14.03 15.90 8.96
C SER A 112 -15.14 16.95 8.91
N TYR A 113 -15.21 17.72 7.81
CA TYR A 113 -16.28 18.69 7.60
C TYR A 113 -17.59 18.01 7.19
N HIS A 114 -17.52 17.11 6.23
CA HIS A 114 -18.67 16.35 5.75
C HIS A 114 -19.20 15.34 6.78
N TRP A 115 -18.45 15.08 7.84
CA TRP A 115 -18.86 14.17 8.90
C TRP A 115 -20.18 14.61 9.53
N ASN A 116 -20.25 15.86 10.03
CA ASN A 116 -21.46 16.41 10.65
C ASN A 116 -21.49 17.95 10.76
N LYS A 117 -20.60 18.66 10.05
CA LYS A 117 -20.48 20.13 10.16
C LYS A 117 -21.23 20.86 9.06
N GLN A 118 -21.63 20.20 7.98
CA GLN A 118 -22.37 20.81 6.90
C GLN A 118 -23.86 21.03 7.27
N ALA A 119 -24.52 21.95 6.57
CA ALA A 119 -25.94 22.17 6.76
C ALA A 119 -26.76 20.98 6.24
N GLY A 120 -27.77 20.55 7.01
CA GLY A 120 -28.67 19.47 6.64
C GLY A 120 -28.16 18.09 7.10
N THR A 121 -28.90 17.50 8.04
CA THR A 121 -28.47 16.24 8.70
C THR A 121 -28.48 15.02 7.78
N ASP A 122 -29.26 15.04 6.70
CA ASP A 122 -29.41 13.87 5.81
C ASP A 122 -28.19 13.60 4.92
N THR A 123 -27.27 14.55 4.87
CA THR A 123 -26.03 14.48 4.07
C THR A 123 -24.78 14.22 4.93
N HIS A 124 -24.94 14.06 6.24
CA HIS A 124 -23.83 13.80 7.15
C HIS A 124 -23.27 12.40 6.97
N PHE A 125 -21.94 12.29 6.88
CA PHE A 125 -21.26 11.02 6.67
C PHE A 125 -21.25 10.13 7.92
N ASP A 126 -21.34 10.71 9.13
CA ASP A 126 -21.46 9.94 10.38
C ASP A 126 -22.61 8.94 10.35
N ARG A 127 -23.74 9.30 9.73
CA ARG A 127 -24.92 8.43 9.62
C ARG A 127 -24.68 7.14 8.84
N PHE A 128 -23.71 7.16 7.92
CA PHE A 128 -23.40 6.04 7.04
C PHE A 128 -22.10 5.34 7.42
N LEU A 129 -21.10 6.09 7.88
CA LEU A 129 -19.76 5.58 8.17
C LEU A 129 -19.57 5.21 9.65
N ASP A 130 -20.39 5.78 10.56
CA ASP A 130 -20.43 5.45 11.98
C ASP A 130 -21.86 5.47 12.54
N PRO A 131 -22.78 4.62 12.02
CA PRO A 131 -24.19 4.63 12.40
C PRO A 131 -24.42 4.28 13.88
N THR A 132 -23.42 3.70 14.55
CA THR A 132 -23.45 3.39 15.98
C THR A 132 -22.94 4.52 16.86
N ASN A 133 -22.48 5.62 16.26
CA ASN A 133 -21.87 6.76 16.95
C ASN A 133 -20.75 6.33 17.91
N SER A 134 -19.85 5.49 17.40
CA SER A 134 -18.71 4.95 18.16
C SER A 134 -17.67 6.03 18.51
N GLY A 135 -17.70 7.17 17.83
CA GLY A 135 -16.75 8.26 17.99
C GLY A 135 -15.38 8.00 17.34
N VAL A 136 -15.23 6.91 16.58
CA VAL A 136 -13.98 6.60 15.89
C VAL A 136 -13.59 7.72 14.93
N GLU A 137 -12.32 8.13 14.97
CA GLU A 137 -11.80 9.19 14.10
C GLU A 137 -11.00 8.65 12.92
N VAL A 138 -10.48 7.44 13.07
CA VAL A 138 -9.63 6.76 12.07
C VAL A 138 -10.05 5.32 11.96
N LEU A 139 -10.33 4.87 10.74
CA LEU A 139 -10.68 3.49 10.45
C LEU A 139 -9.80 2.96 9.33
N ASP A 140 -9.18 1.80 9.54
CA ASP A 140 -8.40 1.12 8.50
C ASP A 140 -9.31 0.47 7.46
N GLY A 141 -8.77 0.39 6.23
CA GLY A 141 -9.44 -0.35 5.17
C GLY A 141 -9.47 -1.86 5.46
N ARG A 142 -10.47 -2.53 4.89
CA ARG A 142 -10.63 -3.98 5.04
C ARG A 142 -11.30 -4.62 3.84
N TYR A 143 -11.04 -5.87 3.63
CA TYR A 143 -11.83 -6.65 2.69
C TYR A 143 -13.26 -6.89 3.20
N HIS A 144 -14.21 -6.96 2.29
CA HIS A 144 -15.64 -7.18 2.60
C HIS A 144 -15.87 -8.42 3.47
N ARG A 145 -15.16 -9.49 3.19
CA ARG A 145 -15.13 -10.69 4.01
C ARG A 145 -13.71 -10.84 4.53
N SER A 146 -13.49 -10.53 5.80
CA SER A 146 -12.22 -10.83 6.46
C SER A 146 -12.10 -12.34 6.63
N ALA A 147 -11.58 -12.99 5.59
CA ALA A 147 -11.14 -14.37 5.72
C ALA A 147 -10.06 -14.44 6.80
N SER A 148 -10.14 -15.44 7.68
CA SER A 148 -9.18 -15.58 8.76
C SER A 148 -7.77 -15.74 8.21
N ALA A 149 -6.84 -14.93 8.69
CA ALA A 149 -5.48 -14.89 8.19
C ALA A 149 -4.56 -15.92 8.89
N PRO A 150 -3.52 -16.43 8.21
CA PRO A 150 -2.43 -17.12 8.88
C PRO A 150 -1.69 -16.16 9.80
N SER A 151 -0.92 -16.70 10.74
CA SER A 151 -0.14 -15.90 11.69
C SER A 151 1.26 -16.47 11.88
N GLY A 152 2.14 -15.67 12.50
CA GLY A 152 3.47 -16.14 12.91
C GLY A 152 4.35 -16.58 11.75
N LEU A 153 4.27 -15.92 10.58
CA LEU A 153 5.14 -16.20 9.46
C LEU A 153 6.61 -16.01 9.87
N LYS A 154 7.41 -17.05 9.62
CA LYS A 154 8.86 -17.06 9.81
C LYS A 154 9.55 -17.39 8.50
N ALA A 155 10.65 -16.72 8.23
CA ALA A 155 11.51 -16.98 7.10
C ALA A 155 12.92 -17.32 7.63
N VAL A 156 13.48 -18.43 7.20
CA VAL A 156 14.82 -18.86 7.60
C VAL A 156 15.62 -19.24 6.36
N MET A 157 16.82 -18.68 6.24
CA MET A 157 17.75 -19.06 5.18
C MET A 157 18.35 -20.45 5.50
N ASP A 158 18.27 -21.36 4.53
CA ASP A 158 18.82 -22.70 4.61
C ASP A 158 19.46 -23.08 3.27
N ASN A 159 20.77 -23.17 3.22
CA ASN A 159 21.55 -23.59 2.04
C ASN A 159 21.16 -22.83 0.75
N GLY A 160 21.04 -21.51 0.83
CA GLY A 160 20.69 -20.66 -0.32
C GLY A 160 19.22 -20.68 -0.71
N ARG A 161 18.36 -21.32 0.07
CA ARG A 161 16.91 -21.35 -0.05
C ARG A 161 16.29 -20.68 1.16
N VAL A 162 15.07 -20.18 1.03
CA VAL A 162 14.32 -19.67 2.18
C VAL A 162 13.20 -20.64 2.52
N ARG A 163 13.25 -21.15 3.75
CA ARG A 163 12.15 -21.91 4.33
C ARG A 163 11.18 -20.97 5.02
N LEU A 164 9.94 -20.97 4.59
CA LEU A 164 8.82 -20.26 5.20
C LEU A 164 8.00 -21.24 6.02
N THR A 165 7.57 -20.82 7.21
CA THR A 165 6.65 -21.56 8.07
C THR A 165 5.68 -20.57 8.73
N TRP A 166 4.45 -20.99 8.95
CA TRP A 166 3.41 -20.16 9.58
C TRP A 166 2.42 -21.01 10.37
N THR A 167 1.58 -20.35 11.14
CA THR A 167 0.45 -20.96 11.85
C THR A 167 -0.81 -20.81 11.01
N ALA A 168 -1.56 -21.88 10.87
CA ALA A 168 -2.86 -21.86 10.18
C ALA A 168 -3.84 -20.86 10.86
N PRO A 169 -4.81 -20.32 10.10
CA PRO A 169 -5.87 -19.51 10.67
C PRO A 169 -6.61 -20.22 11.81
N THR A 170 -7.05 -19.46 12.81
CA THR A 170 -7.78 -19.97 13.96
C THR A 170 -9.24 -20.34 13.64
N SER A 171 -9.75 -19.87 12.51
CA SER A 171 -11.12 -20.17 12.05
C SER A 171 -11.16 -20.40 10.53
N GLY A 172 -12.03 -21.29 10.10
CA GLY A 172 -12.15 -21.72 8.72
C GLY A 172 -11.01 -22.68 8.30
N ALA A 173 -11.21 -23.36 7.19
CA ALA A 173 -10.21 -24.25 6.58
C ALA A 173 -9.78 -23.65 5.24
N PRO A 174 -8.56 -23.14 5.10
CA PRO A 174 -8.04 -22.68 3.83
C PRO A 174 -7.94 -23.85 2.82
N ARG A 175 -8.29 -23.58 1.58
CA ARG A 175 -8.04 -24.51 0.47
C ARG A 175 -6.55 -24.54 0.12
N THR A 176 -5.89 -23.38 0.15
CA THR A 176 -4.47 -23.19 -0.16
C THR A 176 -3.97 -21.91 0.50
N TYR A 177 -2.66 -21.75 0.52
CA TYR A 177 -1.98 -20.51 0.90
C TYR A 177 -1.29 -19.95 -0.34
N TYR A 178 -1.35 -18.61 -0.51
CA TYR A 178 -0.53 -17.92 -1.50
C TYR A 178 0.70 -17.32 -0.81
N ILE A 179 1.84 -17.48 -1.47
CA ILE A 179 3.12 -17.02 -0.97
C ILE A 179 3.61 -15.89 -1.86
N TYR A 180 3.96 -14.78 -1.22
CA TYR A 180 4.45 -13.58 -1.88
C TYR A 180 5.87 -13.27 -1.43
N ARG A 181 6.68 -12.78 -2.35
CA ARG A 181 7.99 -12.19 -2.10
C ARG A 181 8.02 -10.83 -2.78
N ASN A 182 8.35 -9.77 -2.01
CA ASN A 182 8.38 -8.39 -2.51
C ASN A 182 7.09 -8.01 -3.28
N GLN A 183 5.94 -8.38 -2.71
CA GLN A 183 4.58 -8.17 -3.25
C GLN A 183 4.22 -9.01 -4.49
N MET A 184 5.14 -9.80 -5.03
CA MET A 184 4.87 -10.71 -6.15
C MET A 184 4.55 -12.10 -5.64
N LYS A 185 3.47 -12.72 -6.13
CA LYS A 185 3.14 -14.11 -5.84
C LYS A 185 4.19 -15.03 -6.45
N ILE A 186 4.84 -15.84 -5.60
CA ILE A 186 5.90 -16.78 -6.00
C ILE A 186 5.48 -18.24 -5.94
N GLY A 187 4.34 -18.54 -5.32
CA GLY A 187 3.86 -19.91 -5.24
C GLY A 187 2.60 -20.10 -4.40
N GLU A 188 2.25 -21.36 -4.22
CA GLU A 188 1.11 -21.82 -3.44
C GLU A 188 1.53 -23.02 -2.58
N SER A 189 0.84 -23.22 -1.46
CA SER A 189 1.03 -24.37 -0.58
C SER A 189 -0.30 -24.81 0.03
N THR A 190 -0.52 -26.10 0.15
CA THR A 190 -1.65 -26.68 0.90
C THR A 190 -1.28 -27.00 2.35
N THR A 191 -0.01 -26.80 2.72
CA THR A 191 0.50 -26.98 4.08
C THR A 191 0.94 -25.63 4.68
N THR A 192 1.34 -25.60 5.92
CA THR A 192 1.81 -24.40 6.61
C THR A 192 3.32 -24.16 6.45
N SER A 193 3.86 -24.56 5.32
CA SER A 193 5.26 -24.33 4.96
C SER A 193 5.44 -24.18 3.45
N TYR A 194 6.54 -23.50 3.06
CA TYR A 194 6.94 -23.32 1.67
C TYR A 194 8.46 -23.17 1.58
N ILE A 195 9.06 -23.61 0.49
CA ILE A 195 10.49 -23.40 0.21
C ILE A 195 10.61 -22.52 -1.03
N ASP A 196 11.14 -21.33 -0.85
CA ASP A 196 11.59 -20.49 -1.95
C ASP A 196 13.00 -20.95 -2.36
N ALA A 197 13.09 -21.64 -3.47
CA ALA A 197 14.32 -22.27 -3.96
C ALA A 197 15.30 -21.27 -4.60
N ALA A 198 14.82 -20.10 -5.00
CA ALA A 198 15.59 -19.05 -5.67
C ALA A 198 15.20 -17.65 -5.16
N PRO A 199 15.50 -17.36 -3.90
CA PRO A 199 15.00 -16.14 -3.24
C PRO A 199 15.55 -14.83 -3.83
N GLY A 200 16.68 -14.87 -4.54
CA GLY A 200 17.40 -13.68 -4.98
C GLY A 200 18.31 -13.14 -3.88
N GLN A 201 18.72 -11.89 -3.99
CA GLN A 201 19.61 -11.21 -3.04
C GLN A 201 18.94 -9.95 -2.46
N GLY A 202 19.46 -9.47 -1.32
CA GLY A 202 18.98 -8.27 -0.64
C GLY A 202 17.91 -8.55 0.40
N THR A 203 17.27 -7.51 0.92
CA THR A 203 16.18 -7.66 1.87
C THR A 203 14.95 -8.23 1.17
N LEU A 204 14.42 -9.32 1.69
CA LEU A 204 13.26 -10.02 1.16
C LEU A 204 12.06 -9.83 2.08
N ALA A 205 11.00 -9.22 1.55
CA ALA A 205 9.72 -9.12 2.23
C ALA A 205 8.84 -10.29 1.82
N TYR A 206 8.53 -11.18 2.75
CA TYR A 206 7.61 -12.29 2.53
C TYR A 206 6.25 -12.01 3.13
N ALA A 207 5.21 -12.48 2.44
CA ALA A 207 3.85 -12.51 2.95
C ALA A 207 3.20 -13.84 2.59
N VAL A 208 2.33 -14.32 3.48
CA VAL A 208 1.50 -15.51 3.24
C VAL A 208 0.04 -15.18 3.55
N THR A 209 -0.85 -15.49 2.62
CA THR A 209 -2.30 -15.35 2.76
C THR A 209 -2.97 -16.72 2.74
N ALA A 210 -4.16 -16.80 3.29
CA ALA A 210 -5.00 -18.00 3.23
C ALA A 210 -6.11 -17.81 2.20
N VAL A 211 -6.31 -18.79 1.32
CA VAL A 211 -7.33 -18.78 0.28
C VAL A 211 -8.37 -19.86 0.58
N TYR A 212 -9.62 -19.47 0.66
CA TYR A 212 -10.75 -20.33 1.03
C TYR A 212 -11.53 -20.84 -0.17
N ALA A 213 -12.34 -21.87 0.03
CA ALA A 213 -13.17 -22.47 -1.03
C ALA A 213 -14.11 -21.45 -1.72
N SER A 214 -14.50 -20.39 -1.02
CA SER A 214 -15.28 -19.26 -1.56
C SER A 214 -14.49 -18.37 -2.55
N GLY A 215 -13.20 -18.61 -2.73
CA GLY A 215 -12.31 -17.74 -3.49
C GLY A 215 -11.78 -16.52 -2.69
N ASN A 216 -12.23 -16.35 -1.45
CA ASN A 216 -11.77 -15.25 -0.62
C ASN A 216 -10.32 -15.50 -0.19
N GLU A 217 -9.50 -14.47 -0.29
CA GLU A 217 -8.14 -14.42 0.21
C GLU A 217 -8.09 -13.57 1.48
N SER A 218 -7.34 -14.02 2.48
CA SER A 218 -7.16 -13.31 3.75
C SER A 218 -6.13 -12.18 3.64
N ASN A 219 -6.05 -11.36 4.67
CA ASN A 219 -4.86 -10.52 4.89
C ASN A 219 -3.61 -11.40 5.02
N GLY A 220 -2.44 -10.82 4.73
CA GLY A 220 -1.16 -11.50 4.81
C GLY A 220 -0.57 -11.49 6.22
N SER A 221 -0.01 -12.61 6.65
CA SER A 221 1.06 -12.62 7.66
C SER A 221 2.37 -12.28 6.99
N THR A 222 3.12 -11.32 7.51
CA THR A 222 4.33 -10.78 6.88
C THR A 222 5.57 -11.00 7.73
N THR A 223 6.73 -11.10 7.08
CA THR A 223 8.04 -11.09 7.72
C THR A 223 9.09 -10.51 6.78
N LEU A 224 10.15 -9.94 7.35
CA LEU A 224 11.32 -9.48 6.62
C LEU A 224 12.47 -10.46 6.89
N LEU A 225 13.22 -10.81 5.86
CA LEU A 225 14.46 -11.54 5.93
C LEU A 225 15.57 -10.68 5.37
N GLU A 226 16.45 -10.21 6.22
CA GLU A 226 17.67 -9.55 5.79
C GLU A 226 18.69 -10.62 5.41
N GLN A 227 19.13 -10.61 4.17
CA GLN A 227 20.21 -11.50 3.76
C GLN A 227 21.54 -10.92 4.22
N VAL A 228 22.30 -11.73 4.91
CA VAL A 228 23.72 -11.45 5.15
C VAL A 228 24.42 -11.41 3.78
N ALA A 229 25.16 -10.35 3.52
CA ALA A 229 25.91 -10.20 2.27
C ALA A 229 26.77 -11.47 2.04
N LEU A 230 26.67 -12.06 0.86
CA LEU A 230 27.49 -13.21 0.51
C LEU A 230 28.96 -12.79 0.58
N LYS A 231 29.71 -13.46 1.47
CA LYS A 231 31.15 -13.25 1.54
C LYS A 231 31.81 -14.00 0.39
N ALA A 232 32.79 -13.37 -0.25
CA ALA A 232 33.60 -14.03 -1.26
C ALA A 232 34.47 -15.16 -0.62
N PRO A 233 34.75 -16.22 -1.37
CA PRO A 233 35.75 -17.18 -0.93
C PRO A 233 37.07 -16.49 -0.64
N THR A 234 37.80 -16.96 0.37
CA THR A 234 39.11 -16.44 0.73
C THR A 234 40.22 -17.42 0.35
N ASN A 235 41.49 -16.98 0.40
CA ASN A 235 42.65 -17.79 0.11
C ASN A 235 42.63 -18.53 -1.25
N VAL A 236 42.08 -17.85 -2.27
CA VAL A 236 42.02 -18.42 -3.63
C VAL A 236 43.43 -18.60 -4.18
N LYS A 237 43.84 -19.85 -4.42
CA LYS A 237 45.13 -20.23 -5.01
C LYS A 237 44.88 -20.96 -6.32
N VAL A 238 45.63 -20.59 -7.33
CA VAL A 238 45.63 -21.26 -8.62
C VAL A 238 46.98 -21.91 -8.80
N THR A 239 47.00 -23.24 -8.99
CA THR A 239 48.23 -24.00 -9.25
C THR A 239 48.10 -24.71 -10.59
N ARG A 240 49.21 -24.81 -11.33
CA ARG A 240 49.27 -25.63 -12.54
C ARG A 240 49.62 -27.04 -12.18
N THR A 241 48.79 -27.98 -12.58
CA THR A 241 49.03 -29.40 -12.38
C THR A 241 50.00 -29.97 -13.42
N THR A 242 50.63 -31.09 -13.14
CA THR A 242 51.63 -31.74 -14.05
C THR A 242 51.05 -32.13 -15.39
N ASN A 243 49.74 -32.25 -15.53
CA ASN A 243 49.04 -32.57 -16.80
C ASN A 243 48.52 -31.30 -17.53
N GLY A 244 49.02 -30.12 -17.12
CA GLY A 244 48.72 -28.82 -17.80
C GLY A 244 47.35 -28.20 -17.44
N ARG A 245 46.60 -28.81 -16.51
CA ARG A 245 45.34 -28.23 -16.01
C ARG A 245 45.60 -27.24 -14.87
N ALA A 246 44.68 -26.28 -14.67
CA ALA A 246 44.67 -25.44 -13.51
C ALA A 246 43.88 -26.11 -12.38
N ALA A 247 44.45 -26.17 -11.18
CA ALA A 247 43.71 -26.48 -9.96
C ALA A 247 43.45 -25.16 -9.22
N VAL A 248 42.20 -24.91 -8.87
CA VAL A 248 41.78 -23.76 -8.07
C VAL A 248 41.38 -24.27 -6.69
N LEU A 249 42.03 -23.76 -5.67
CA LEU A 249 41.75 -24.05 -4.27
C LEU A 249 41.26 -22.74 -3.61
N TRP A 250 40.31 -22.83 -2.72
CA TRP A 250 39.83 -21.71 -1.94
C TRP A 250 39.28 -22.17 -0.60
N GLU A 251 39.19 -21.27 0.33
CA GLU A 251 38.50 -21.47 1.60
C GLU A 251 37.04 -20.94 1.48
N ALA A 252 36.10 -21.75 1.95
CA ALA A 252 34.70 -21.35 1.98
C ALA A 252 34.52 -20.15 2.93
N PRO A 253 33.65 -19.22 2.60
CA PRO A 253 33.36 -18.09 3.48
C PRO A 253 32.73 -18.57 4.79
N VAL A 254 33.19 -18.01 5.91
CA VAL A 254 32.62 -18.28 7.24
C VAL A 254 31.52 -17.23 7.50
N TYR A 255 30.31 -17.68 7.77
CA TYR A 255 29.21 -16.88 8.24
C TYR A 255 29.08 -17.05 9.75
N GLU A 256 29.14 -15.97 10.51
CA GLU A 256 28.81 -15.98 11.93
C GLU A 256 27.32 -16.27 12.09
N GLN A 257 26.97 -17.21 12.99
CA GLN A 257 25.59 -17.60 13.27
C GLN A 257 24.92 -16.58 14.22
#